data_07899f3a2c891a23ff61527820cc60ac
#
_entry.id   07899f3a2c891a23ff61527820cc60ac
#
_cell.length_a   1.000
_cell.length_b   1.000
_cell.length_c   1.000
_cell.angle_alpha   90.00
_cell.angle_beta   90.00
_cell.angle_gamma   90.00
#
_symmetry.space_group_name_H-M   'P 1'
#
loop_
_entity.id
_entity.type
_entity.pdbx_description
1 polymer ?
#
loop_
_entity_poly.entity_id
_entity_poly.type
_entity_poly.pdbx_seq_one_letter_code
_entity_poly.pdbx_strand_id
1 'polypeptide(L)'
;IIDLKLTNKEIFKQFSKGHRYEVNRKTNLEYIILDWTNYKKKQILEMMSLHEVVSNKKTRSTETWMINEKMIMNKKGFLIFVFDQKKIISASFFFMNNFSSIYFSSCTIRDYFVKTGITHKTIWYAIQYLKKNNCNYFHLGRSKTYFTSVENIKERNIEKFKHSFGGIKSLCLKTSSIPEAFEN
;
A
#
# COMPACT_ATOMS: atom_id res chain seq x y z
N ILE A 1 7.91 -2.05 9.25
CA ILE A 1 8.34 -3.17 8.41
C ILE A 1 7.76 -4.45 8.96
N ILE A 2 7.09 -5.23 8.12
CA ILE A 2 6.58 -6.57 8.44
C ILE A 2 7.60 -7.59 7.93
N ASP A 3 8.03 -8.51 8.79
CA ASP A 3 8.89 -9.63 8.40
C ASP A 3 8.05 -10.75 7.78
N LEU A 4 8.22 -10.95 6.47
CA LEU A 4 7.47 -11.95 5.71
C LEU A 4 8.06 -13.37 5.81
N LYS A 5 9.21 -13.55 6.46
CA LYS A 5 9.79 -14.88 6.74
C LYS A 5 8.97 -15.63 7.80
N LEU A 6 8.28 -14.89 8.66
CA LEU A 6 7.36 -15.44 9.65
C LEU A 6 6.17 -16.14 8.96
N THR A 7 5.57 -17.11 9.60
CA THR A 7 4.35 -17.76 9.11
C THR A 7 3.17 -16.77 9.06
N ASN A 8 2.18 -17.05 8.23
CA ASN A 8 0.96 -16.22 8.18
C ASN A 8 0.29 -16.09 9.55
N LYS A 9 0.32 -17.17 10.36
CA LYS A 9 -0.25 -17.18 11.72
C LYS A 9 0.51 -16.23 12.66
N GLU A 10 1.84 -16.23 12.59
CA GLU A 10 2.68 -15.35 13.41
C GLU A 10 2.51 -13.88 13.02
N ILE A 11 2.51 -13.56 11.71
CA ILE A 11 2.25 -12.21 11.22
C ILE A 11 0.87 -11.74 11.66
N PHE A 12 -0.16 -12.57 11.46
CA PHE A 12 -1.53 -12.22 11.82
C PHE A 12 -1.69 -12.01 13.33
N LYS A 13 -0.98 -12.77 14.17
CA LYS A 13 -0.98 -12.62 15.63
C LYS A 13 -0.41 -11.26 16.07
N GLN A 14 0.52 -10.67 15.32
CA GLN A 14 1.07 -9.34 15.61
C GLN A 14 0.09 -8.19 15.34
N PHE A 15 -0.95 -8.42 14.56
CA PHE A 15 -1.98 -7.41 14.29
C PHE A 15 -2.75 -7.10 15.58
N SER A 16 -3.13 -5.84 15.78
CA SER A 16 -4.03 -5.46 16.86
C SER A 16 -5.37 -6.21 16.76
N LYS A 17 -6.09 -6.34 17.89
CA LYS A 17 -7.40 -7.01 17.92
C LYS A 17 -8.36 -6.41 16.87
N GLY A 18 -8.40 -5.08 16.74
CA GLY A 18 -9.24 -4.41 15.76
C GLY A 18 -8.86 -4.76 14.31
N HIS A 19 -7.55 -4.80 13.99
CA HIS A 19 -7.09 -5.16 12.66
C HIS A 19 -7.40 -6.62 12.31
N ARG A 20 -7.24 -7.54 13.27
CA ARG A 20 -7.65 -8.95 13.08
C ARG A 20 -9.14 -9.09 12.83
N TYR A 21 -9.97 -8.33 13.56
CA TYR A 21 -11.41 -8.30 13.34
C TYR A 21 -11.75 -7.83 11.91
N GLU A 22 -11.17 -6.71 11.47
CA GLU A 22 -11.45 -6.16 10.14
C GLU A 22 -10.96 -7.08 8.99
N VAL A 23 -9.83 -7.77 9.15
CA VAL A 23 -9.38 -8.77 8.17
C VAL A 23 -10.36 -9.94 8.09
N ASN A 24 -10.88 -10.41 9.20
CA ASN A 24 -11.81 -11.56 9.25
C ASN A 24 -13.27 -11.18 8.95
N ARG A 25 -13.59 -9.90 8.91
CA ARG A 25 -14.94 -9.41 8.68
C ARG A 25 -15.48 -9.91 7.35
N LYS A 26 -16.63 -10.58 7.35
CA LYS A 26 -17.30 -11.03 6.13
C LYS A 26 -17.81 -9.83 5.32
N THR A 27 -17.51 -9.80 4.05
CA THR A 27 -17.99 -8.78 3.09
C THR A 27 -18.23 -9.46 1.75
N ASN A 28 -19.13 -8.93 0.94
CA ASN A 28 -19.36 -9.39 -0.43
C ASN A 28 -18.41 -8.71 -1.45
N LEU A 29 -17.31 -8.15 -0.97
CA LEU A 29 -16.33 -7.47 -1.82
C LEU A 29 -15.37 -8.49 -2.42
N GLU A 30 -15.06 -8.29 -3.70
CA GLU A 30 -14.10 -9.09 -4.44
C GLU A 30 -12.74 -8.38 -4.46
N TYR A 31 -11.66 -9.13 -4.20
CA TYR A 31 -10.28 -8.64 -4.20
C TYR A 31 -9.52 -9.32 -5.33
N ILE A 32 -9.03 -8.53 -6.27
CA ILE A 32 -8.28 -9.03 -7.42
C ILE A 32 -6.86 -8.50 -7.39
N ILE A 33 -5.90 -9.42 -7.39
CA ILE A 33 -4.48 -9.08 -7.52
C ILE A 33 -4.12 -9.09 -9.00
N LEU A 34 -3.55 -7.99 -9.45
CA LEU A 34 -3.15 -7.75 -10.83
C LEU A 34 -1.64 -7.59 -10.87
N ASP A 35 -0.98 -8.56 -11.46
CA ASP A 35 0.45 -8.60 -11.67
C ASP A 35 0.79 -8.78 -13.16
N TRP A 36 2.05 -8.92 -13.48
CA TRP A 36 2.55 -9.07 -14.86
C TRP A 36 1.91 -10.22 -15.65
N THR A 37 1.25 -11.19 -14.99
CA THR A 37 0.62 -12.36 -15.66
C THR A 37 -0.80 -12.06 -16.15
N ASN A 38 -1.52 -11.17 -15.47
CA ASN A 38 -2.94 -10.90 -15.73
C ASN A 38 -3.28 -9.42 -15.89
N TYR A 39 -2.29 -8.53 -15.75
CA TYR A 39 -2.45 -7.09 -15.90
C TYR A 39 -2.78 -6.69 -17.35
N LYS A 40 -3.67 -5.68 -17.48
CA LYS A 40 -4.01 -5.04 -18.75
C LYS A 40 -3.81 -3.53 -18.63
N LYS A 41 -3.29 -2.90 -19.68
CA LYS A 41 -2.92 -1.47 -19.71
C LYS A 41 -4.00 -0.52 -19.16
N LYS A 42 -5.26 -0.80 -19.42
CA LYS A 42 -6.37 0.01 -18.92
C LYS A 42 -6.45 0.11 -17.39
N GLN A 43 -5.92 -0.86 -16.66
CA GLN A 43 -6.06 -0.97 -15.21
C GLN A 43 -5.27 0.11 -14.45
N ILE A 44 -4.13 0.56 -14.96
CA ILE A 44 -3.44 1.70 -14.37
C ILE A 44 -4.20 3.01 -14.59
N LEU A 45 -4.88 3.13 -15.73
CA LEU A 45 -5.75 4.28 -16.02
C LEU A 45 -7.00 4.28 -15.13
N GLU A 46 -7.56 3.11 -14.87
CA GLU A 46 -8.68 2.94 -13.92
C GLU A 46 -8.24 3.34 -12.50
N MET A 47 -7.04 2.94 -12.06
CA MET A 47 -6.49 3.39 -10.77
C MET A 47 -6.25 4.91 -10.76
N MET A 48 -5.70 5.49 -11.82
CA MET A 48 -5.48 6.93 -11.96
C MET A 48 -6.80 7.69 -11.81
N SER A 49 -7.82 7.30 -12.58
CA SER A 49 -9.15 7.93 -12.53
C SER A 49 -9.78 7.81 -11.15
N LEU A 50 -9.75 6.63 -10.53
CA LEU A 50 -10.27 6.45 -9.17
C LEU A 50 -9.51 7.32 -8.16
N HIS A 51 -8.20 7.44 -8.31
CA HIS A 51 -7.37 8.26 -7.42
C HIS A 51 -7.71 9.76 -7.55
N GLU A 52 -7.95 10.24 -8.76
CA GLU A 52 -8.38 11.63 -9.01
C GLU A 52 -9.77 11.90 -8.42
N VAL A 53 -10.73 10.99 -8.62
CA VAL A 53 -12.07 11.10 -8.01
C VAL A 53 -12.01 11.15 -6.49
N VAL A 54 -11.25 10.25 -5.86
CA VAL A 54 -11.15 10.16 -4.38
C VAL A 54 -10.43 11.36 -3.78
N SER A 55 -9.40 11.88 -4.45
CA SER A 55 -8.61 13.02 -3.97
C SER A 55 -9.19 14.38 -4.36
N ASN A 56 -10.17 14.40 -5.27
CA ASN A 56 -10.74 15.58 -5.90
C ASN A 56 -9.69 16.49 -6.58
N LYS A 57 -8.59 15.92 -7.02
CA LYS A 57 -7.51 16.62 -7.75
C LYS A 57 -6.56 15.66 -8.43
N LYS A 58 -5.88 16.13 -9.46
CA LYS A 58 -4.76 15.42 -10.08
C LYS A 58 -3.56 15.46 -9.13
N THR A 59 -3.23 14.32 -8.54
CA THR A 59 -2.16 14.21 -7.51
C THR A 59 -0.80 13.82 -8.06
N ARG A 60 -0.78 13.25 -9.27
CA ARG A 60 0.43 12.80 -9.98
C ARG A 60 0.28 13.04 -11.47
N SER A 61 1.41 13.20 -12.15
CA SER A 61 1.42 13.28 -13.60
C SER A 61 1.09 11.92 -14.24
N THR A 62 0.65 11.93 -15.47
CA THR A 62 0.38 10.72 -16.26
C THR A 62 1.65 9.87 -16.40
N GLU A 63 2.82 10.50 -16.56
CA GLU A 63 4.11 9.84 -16.66
C GLU A 63 4.41 9.00 -15.42
N THR A 64 4.08 9.51 -14.22
CA THR A 64 4.22 8.76 -12.97
C THR A 64 3.38 7.48 -12.98
N TRP A 65 2.15 7.54 -13.49
CA TRP A 65 1.30 6.36 -13.63
C TRP A 65 1.85 5.37 -14.66
N MET A 66 2.41 5.86 -15.76
CA MET A 66 3.05 5.00 -16.77
C MET A 66 4.33 4.32 -16.23
N ILE A 67 5.05 4.97 -15.32
CA ILE A 67 6.17 4.33 -14.61
C ILE A 67 5.66 3.18 -13.74
N ASN A 68 4.56 3.36 -13.03
CA ASN A 68 3.96 2.29 -12.22
C ASN A 68 3.54 1.09 -13.11
N GLU A 69 2.97 1.35 -14.29
CA GLU A 69 2.69 0.32 -15.28
C GLU A 69 3.94 -0.47 -15.68
N LYS A 70 5.00 0.23 -16.05
CA LYS A 70 6.30 -0.39 -16.38
C LYS A 70 6.83 -1.26 -15.25
N MET A 71 6.63 -0.85 -13.99
CA MET A 71 7.03 -1.66 -12.83
C MET A 71 6.24 -2.96 -12.74
N ILE A 72 4.93 -2.95 -13.03
CA ILE A 72 4.14 -4.19 -13.08
C ILE A 72 4.67 -5.12 -14.18
N MET A 73 4.85 -4.60 -15.39
CA MET A 73 5.32 -5.39 -16.53
C MET A 73 6.72 -5.97 -16.32
N ASN A 74 7.57 -5.28 -15.56
CA ASN A 74 8.92 -5.72 -15.19
C ASN A 74 8.96 -6.59 -13.91
N LYS A 75 7.82 -7.10 -13.43
CA LYS A 75 7.70 -7.91 -12.21
C LYS A 75 8.16 -7.19 -10.93
N LYS A 76 8.16 -5.84 -10.95
CA LYS A 76 8.59 -4.98 -9.83
C LYS A 76 7.43 -4.26 -9.16
N GLY A 77 6.20 -4.66 -9.45
CA GLY A 77 5.00 -4.09 -8.84
C GLY A 77 3.77 -4.93 -9.11
N PHE A 78 2.73 -4.66 -8.35
CA PHE A 78 1.40 -5.24 -8.53
C PHE A 78 0.32 -4.30 -8.02
N LEU A 79 -0.91 -4.51 -8.45
CA LEU A 79 -2.10 -3.81 -8.00
C LEU A 79 -2.99 -4.77 -7.22
N ILE A 80 -3.75 -4.22 -6.28
CA ILE A 80 -4.93 -4.90 -5.72
C ILE A 80 -6.12 -3.98 -5.97
N PHE A 81 -7.08 -4.47 -6.76
CA PHE A 81 -8.37 -3.85 -6.93
C PHE A 81 -9.39 -4.50 -6.02
N VAL A 82 -10.31 -3.68 -5.49
CA VAL A 82 -11.45 -4.15 -4.73
C VAL A 82 -12.73 -3.72 -5.44
N PHE A 83 -13.58 -4.68 -5.68
CA PHE A 83 -14.86 -4.48 -6.36
C PHE A 83 -16.02 -4.67 -5.39
N ASP A 84 -17.02 -3.80 -5.55
CA ASP A 84 -18.38 -4.05 -5.10
C ASP A 84 -19.21 -4.33 -6.35
N GLN A 85 -19.64 -5.59 -6.50
CA GLN A 85 -20.23 -6.08 -7.73
C GLN A 85 -19.26 -5.87 -8.94
N LYS A 86 -19.58 -4.96 -9.86
CA LYS A 86 -18.75 -4.65 -11.04
C LYS A 86 -18.01 -3.32 -10.93
N LYS A 87 -18.17 -2.59 -9.81
CA LYS A 87 -17.59 -1.26 -9.61
C LYS A 87 -16.28 -1.35 -8.83
N ILE A 88 -15.22 -0.76 -9.35
CA ILE A 88 -13.97 -0.58 -8.60
C ILE A 88 -14.20 0.47 -7.51
N ILE A 89 -14.03 0.08 -6.25
CA ILE A 89 -14.22 0.93 -5.07
C ILE A 89 -12.93 1.24 -4.33
N SER A 90 -11.89 0.45 -4.59
CA SER A 90 -10.55 0.69 -4.03
C SER A 90 -9.48 0.15 -4.99
N ALA A 91 -8.35 0.84 -5.02
CA ALA A 91 -7.16 0.43 -5.75
C ALA A 91 -5.92 0.72 -4.91
N SER A 92 -4.98 -0.23 -4.88
CA SER A 92 -3.73 -0.12 -4.15
C SER A 92 -2.57 -0.61 -5.00
N PHE A 93 -1.49 0.18 -5.07
CA PHE A 93 -0.29 -0.15 -5.81
C PHE A 93 0.87 -0.41 -4.86
N PHE A 94 1.61 -1.48 -5.15
CA PHE A 94 2.76 -1.94 -4.38
C PHE A 94 3.97 -2.06 -5.30
N PHE A 95 5.11 -1.51 -4.89
CA PHE A 95 6.39 -1.90 -5.47
C PHE A 95 6.91 -3.15 -4.78
N MET A 96 7.61 -4.00 -5.52
CA MET A 96 8.27 -5.18 -4.98
C MET A 96 9.57 -5.50 -5.74
N ASN A 97 10.47 -6.14 -5.05
CA ASN A 97 11.60 -6.86 -5.61
C ASN A 97 11.76 -8.19 -4.86
N ASN A 98 12.77 -8.97 -5.17
CA ASN A 98 13.01 -10.28 -4.53
C ASN A 98 13.30 -10.20 -3.02
N PHE A 99 13.54 -8.99 -2.48
CA PHE A 99 13.92 -8.81 -1.08
C PHE A 99 12.85 -8.08 -0.29
N SER A 100 12.29 -7.01 -0.84
CA SER A 100 11.36 -6.14 -0.13
C SER A 100 10.25 -5.59 -1.01
N SER A 101 9.19 -5.16 -0.37
CA SER A 101 8.05 -4.50 -0.98
C SER A 101 7.67 -3.26 -0.19
N ILE A 102 7.03 -2.31 -0.85
CA ILE A 102 6.47 -1.12 -0.22
C ILE A 102 5.04 -0.87 -0.66
N TYR A 103 4.16 -0.59 0.30
CA TYR A 103 2.83 -0.04 0.07
C TYR A 103 2.96 1.41 -0.38
N PHE A 104 2.84 1.64 -1.69
CA PHE A 104 3.21 2.91 -2.30
C PHE A 104 2.05 3.90 -2.40
N SER A 105 0.90 3.45 -2.89
CA SER A 105 -0.25 4.31 -3.14
C SER A 105 -1.55 3.55 -3.02
N SER A 106 -2.57 4.20 -2.47
CA SER A 106 -3.93 3.66 -2.50
C SER A 106 -4.97 4.76 -2.53
N CYS A 107 -6.13 4.40 -3.04
CA CYS A 107 -7.35 5.20 -2.98
C CYS A 107 -8.55 4.28 -2.72
N THR A 108 -9.49 4.78 -1.93
CA THR A 108 -10.75 4.07 -1.60
C THR A 108 -11.86 5.09 -1.54
N ILE A 109 -13.00 4.80 -2.17
CA ILE A 109 -14.20 5.64 -2.09
C ILE A 109 -14.62 5.77 -0.63
N ARG A 110 -14.88 7.01 -0.18
CA ARG A 110 -15.07 7.33 1.26
C ARG A 110 -16.16 6.52 1.94
N ASP A 111 -17.28 6.31 1.27
CA ASP A 111 -18.41 5.56 1.84
C ASP A 111 -18.09 4.12 2.19
N TYR A 112 -17.13 3.53 1.48
CA TYR A 112 -16.64 2.17 1.73
C TYR A 112 -15.50 2.12 2.75
N PHE A 113 -14.74 3.19 2.90
CA PHE A 113 -13.56 3.22 3.77
C PHE A 113 -13.90 2.93 5.23
N VAL A 114 -14.99 3.51 5.74
CA VAL A 114 -15.40 3.39 7.15
C VAL A 114 -16.14 2.07 7.43
N LYS A 115 -16.86 1.54 6.42
CA LYS A 115 -17.85 0.46 6.65
C LYS A 115 -17.30 -0.95 6.46
N THR A 116 -16.13 -1.15 5.87
CA THR A 116 -15.81 -2.48 5.28
C THR A 116 -14.42 -3.04 5.59
N GLY A 117 -13.55 -2.34 6.31
CA GLY A 117 -12.19 -2.82 6.58
C GLY A 117 -11.35 -3.10 5.31
N ILE A 118 -11.70 -2.48 4.19
CA ILE A 118 -11.09 -2.73 2.87
C ILE A 118 -9.57 -2.71 2.94
N THR A 119 -8.99 -1.64 3.49
CA THR A 119 -7.53 -1.48 3.53
C THR A 119 -6.85 -2.55 4.38
N HIS A 120 -7.50 -3.02 5.45
CA HIS A 120 -6.98 -4.09 6.29
C HIS A 120 -6.85 -5.40 5.51
N LYS A 121 -7.90 -5.79 4.78
CA LYS A 121 -7.88 -6.97 3.92
C LYS A 121 -6.93 -6.81 2.74
N THR A 122 -6.88 -5.63 2.12
CA THR A 122 -5.92 -5.34 1.04
C THR A 122 -4.48 -5.58 1.49
N ILE A 123 -4.10 -5.07 2.68
CA ILE A 123 -2.77 -5.31 3.26
C ILE A 123 -2.56 -6.80 3.55
N TRP A 124 -3.56 -7.50 4.06
CA TRP A 124 -3.46 -8.94 4.32
C TRP A 124 -3.29 -9.75 3.03
N TYR A 125 -4.04 -9.46 1.98
CA TYR A 125 -3.85 -10.09 0.66
C TYR A 125 -2.47 -9.77 0.06
N ALA A 126 -2.00 -8.53 0.22
CA ALA A 126 -0.65 -8.15 -0.20
C ALA A 126 0.42 -8.98 0.53
N ILE A 127 0.31 -9.17 1.85
CA ILE A 127 1.22 -10.01 2.64
C ILE A 127 1.25 -11.44 2.09
N GLN A 128 0.09 -12.05 1.86
CA GLN A 128 0.01 -13.41 1.34
C GLN A 128 0.62 -13.53 -0.06
N TYR A 129 0.34 -12.58 -0.95
CA TYR A 129 0.90 -12.52 -2.29
C TYR A 129 2.42 -12.37 -2.28
N LEU A 130 2.94 -11.44 -1.47
CA LEU A 130 4.37 -11.18 -1.34
C LEU A 130 5.13 -12.40 -0.80
N LYS A 131 4.58 -13.09 0.19
CA LYS A 131 5.16 -14.35 0.70
C LYS A 131 5.21 -15.43 -0.38
N LYS A 132 4.14 -15.60 -1.17
CA LYS A 132 4.11 -16.53 -2.31
C LYS A 132 5.19 -16.20 -3.35
N ASN A 133 5.57 -14.94 -3.47
CA ASN A 133 6.63 -14.46 -4.37
C ASN A 133 8.00 -14.32 -3.69
N ASN A 134 8.21 -15.00 -2.55
CA ASN A 134 9.49 -15.05 -1.82
C ASN A 134 10.05 -13.68 -1.40
N CYS A 135 9.20 -12.68 -1.21
CA CYS A 135 9.59 -11.41 -0.65
C CYS A 135 9.82 -11.53 0.87
N ASN A 136 10.90 -10.94 1.38
CA ASN A 136 11.30 -11.09 2.78
C ASN A 136 10.70 -10.02 3.70
N TYR A 137 10.50 -8.80 3.19
CA TYR A 137 10.06 -7.67 4.00
C TYR A 137 8.98 -6.84 3.31
N PHE A 138 8.02 -6.37 4.10
CA PHE A 138 6.98 -5.48 3.59
C PHE A 138 6.93 -4.18 4.38
N HIS A 139 7.17 -3.06 3.69
CA HIS A 139 7.15 -1.72 4.24
C HIS A 139 5.77 -1.08 4.06
N LEU A 140 5.15 -0.67 5.14
CA LEU A 140 3.87 0.07 5.12
C LEU A 140 4.03 1.57 4.82
N GLY A 141 5.24 1.98 4.42
CA GLY A 141 5.59 3.36 4.13
C GLY A 141 6.07 4.13 5.37
N ARG A 142 6.50 5.38 5.15
CA ARG A 142 7.11 6.21 6.19
C ARG A 142 6.10 6.61 7.27
N SER A 143 6.64 6.79 8.49
CA SER A 143 5.99 7.48 9.59
C SER A 143 6.76 8.78 9.86
N LYS A 144 6.08 9.89 10.08
CA LYS A 144 6.71 11.20 10.31
C LYS A 144 7.00 11.50 11.78
N THR A 145 6.57 10.62 12.69
CA THR A 145 6.36 10.96 14.10
C THR A 145 7.57 11.01 15.01
N TYR A 146 8.76 10.65 14.55
CA TYR A 146 9.91 10.61 15.48
C TYR A 146 10.61 11.96 15.70
N PHE A 147 10.46 12.93 14.78
CA PHE A 147 11.22 14.19 14.84
C PHE A 147 10.41 15.45 14.55
N THR A 148 9.12 15.31 14.34
CA THR A 148 8.23 16.47 14.13
C THR A 148 7.05 16.40 15.07
N SER A 149 6.71 17.48 15.72
CA SER A 149 5.43 17.63 16.44
C SER A 149 4.31 17.35 15.41
N VAL A 150 3.64 16.21 15.56
CA VAL A 150 2.53 15.87 14.66
C VAL A 150 1.31 16.65 15.10
N GLU A 151 1.17 17.86 14.61
CA GLU A 151 -0.03 18.68 14.81
C GLU A 151 -1.24 18.16 14.02
N ASN A 152 -1.00 17.32 13.00
CA ASN A 152 -2.05 16.86 12.09
C ASN A 152 -2.65 15.53 12.55
N ILE A 153 -3.89 15.56 13.03
CA ILE A 153 -4.69 14.40 13.46
C ILE A 153 -4.72 13.30 12.38
N LYS A 154 -4.79 13.67 11.09
CA LYS A 154 -4.81 12.72 9.97
C LYS A 154 -3.51 11.92 9.89
N GLU A 155 -2.36 12.56 10.02
CA GLU A 155 -1.05 11.88 9.98
C GLU A 155 -0.90 10.92 11.18
N ARG A 156 -1.32 11.35 12.36
CA ARG A 156 -1.34 10.51 13.57
C ARG A 156 -2.22 9.26 13.39
N ASN A 157 -3.39 9.42 12.78
CA ASN A 157 -4.28 8.29 12.52
C ASN A 157 -3.70 7.31 11.49
N ILE A 158 -3.04 7.81 10.45
CA ILE A 158 -2.32 6.98 9.46
C ILE A 158 -1.20 6.19 10.12
N GLU A 159 -0.45 6.82 11.01
CA GLU A 159 0.61 6.15 11.76
C GLU A 159 0.06 5.07 12.67
N LYS A 160 -0.93 5.39 13.48
CA LYS A 160 -1.62 4.44 14.35
C LYS A 160 -2.15 3.24 13.56
N PHE A 161 -2.75 3.49 12.39
CA PHE A 161 -3.20 2.44 11.48
C PHE A 161 -2.05 1.52 11.06
N LYS A 162 -0.92 2.07 10.59
CA LYS A 162 0.25 1.29 10.17
C LYS A 162 0.85 0.49 11.32
N HIS A 163 0.93 1.09 12.51
CA HIS A 163 1.44 0.43 13.70
C HIS A 163 0.61 -0.77 14.14
N SER A 164 -0.69 -0.69 13.94
CA SER A 164 -1.62 -1.73 14.34
C SER A 164 -1.51 -3.03 13.54
N PHE A 165 -0.72 -3.04 12.45
CA PHE A 165 -0.31 -4.28 11.77
C PHE A 165 0.88 -4.99 12.43
N GLY A 166 1.42 -4.44 13.54
CA GLY A 166 2.64 -4.97 14.14
C GLY A 166 3.88 -4.67 13.32
N GLY A 167 4.87 -5.54 13.41
CA GLY A 167 6.15 -5.37 12.72
C GLY A 167 7.13 -4.46 13.46
N ILE A 168 8.25 -4.15 12.83
CA ILE A 168 9.38 -3.42 13.41
C ILE A 168 9.40 -1.99 12.87
N LYS A 169 9.62 -1.01 13.76
CA LYS A 169 9.97 0.35 13.36
C LYS A 169 11.44 0.40 12.96
N SER A 170 11.74 0.99 11.83
CA SER A 170 13.10 1.20 11.35
C SER A 170 13.34 2.66 11.03
N LEU A 171 14.48 3.17 11.39
CA LEU A 171 14.94 4.49 10.97
C LEU A 171 15.27 4.46 9.50
N CYS A 172 14.78 5.45 8.76
CA CYS A 172 15.16 5.69 7.38
C CYS A 172 15.94 7.00 7.32
N LEU A 173 17.26 6.91 7.19
CA LEU A 173 18.11 8.08 6.95
C LEU A 173 17.93 8.53 5.51
N LYS A 174 17.58 9.79 5.33
CA LYS A 174 17.57 10.45 4.02
C LYS A 174 18.83 11.25 3.89
N THR A 175 19.79 10.76 3.12
CA THR A 175 20.94 11.58 2.67
C THR A 175 20.45 12.45 1.52
N SER A 176 20.48 13.77 1.69
CA SER A 176 20.49 14.69 0.56
C SER A 176 21.94 14.88 0.16
N SER A 177 22.31 14.54 -1.07
CA SER A 177 23.51 15.11 -1.66
C SER A 177 23.29 16.62 -1.70
N ILE A 178 24.08 17.36 -0.96
CA ILE A 178 24.22 18.80 -1.16
C ILE A 178 24.80 18.93 -2.57
N PRO A 179 24.16 19.66 -3.50
CA PRO A 179 24.84 19.97 -4.76
C PRO A 179 26.15 20.65 -4.42
N GLU A 180 27.26 20.19 -4.97
CA GLU A 180 28.54 20.88 -4.93
C GLU A 180 28.38 22.20 -5.70
N ALA A 181 27.97 23.22 -5.03
CA ALA A 181 27.91 24.58 -5.52
C ALA A 181 28.57 25.46 -4.46
N PHE A 182 29.87 25.31 -4.31
CA PHE A 182 30.79 26.31 -3.73
C PHE A 182 32.24 25.89 -3.98
N GLU A 183 32.61 25.82 -5.25
CA GLU A 183 33.99 26.11 -5.64
C GLU A 183 33.94 27.30 -6.57
N ASN A 184 34.12 28.50 -5.98
CA ASN A 184 34.82 29.66 -6.61
C ASN A 184 35.18 30.66 -5.52
#